data_511ab8e9e951893d3ede8a7de7f60428
#
_entry.id   511ab8e9e951893d3ede8a7de7f60428
#
_cell.length_a   1.000
_cell.length_b   1.000
_cell.length_c   1.000
_cell.angle_alpha   90.00
_cell.angle_beta   90.00
_cell.angle_gamma   90.00
#
_symmetry.space_group_name_H-M   'P 1'
#
loop_
_entity.id
_entity.type
_entity.pdbx_description
1 polymer ?
#
loop_
_entity_poly.entity_id
_entity_poly.type
_entity_poly.pdbx_seq_one_letter_code
_entity_poly.pdbx_strand_id
1 'polypeptide(L)'
;LEEPFLVGERGACAVLFSGCNLRCKFCQNGVISQEGYGKPITPRRLREIFEELVEQGAACLDLVTPTHFTDAVLEALGEERWPVPVVWNCGGYESVETLKRLEGRVQVYLPDLKYALREPARDYSGAADYPEIARAAIWEMFRQTGPYRMENRQLKSGVLIRHLVLPGELEN
;
A
#
# COMPACT_ATOMS: atom_id res chain seq x y z
N LEU A 1 -3.59 9.29 9.05
CA LEU A 1 -2.83 8.77 10.21
C LEU A 1 -1.59 8.08 9.68
N GLU A 2 -0.46 8.61 10.00
CA GLU A 2 0.83 8.10 9.54
C GLU A 2 1.36 7.10 10.55
N GLU A 3 1.90 5.99 10.05
CA GLU A 3 2.51 4.97 10.90
C GLU A 3 3.87 5.50 11.42
N PRO A 4 4.06 5.65 12.75
CA PRO A 4 5.29 6.24 13.30
C PRO A 4 6.58 5.58 12.83
N PHE A 5 6.53 4.28 12.54
CA PHE A 5 7.68 3.52 12.05
C PHE A 5 8.07 3.82 10.59
N LEU A 6 7.16 4.41 9.82
CA LEU A 6 7.42 4.81 8.43
C LEU A 6 7.92 6.23 8.34
N VAL A 7 7.37 7.10 9.17
CA VAL A 7 7.53 8.56 9.04
C VAL A 7 8.67 9.12 9.88
N GLY A 8 9.05 8.45 10.98
CA GLY A 8 10.02 8.98 11.93
C GLY A 8 9.61 10.38 12.41
N GLU A 9 10.60 11.28 12.58
CA GLU A 9 10.37 12.67 12.99
C GLU A 9 10.09 13.62 11.81
N ARG A 10 10.29 13.16 10.55
CA ARG A 10 10.21 14.00 9.35
C ARG A 10 8.85 13.99 8.67
N GLY A 11 7.98 13.09 9.04
CA GLY A 11 6.71 12.86 8.37
C GLY A 11 6.82 12.00 7.12
N ALA A 12 5.73 11.32 6.73
CA ALA A 12 5.61 10.65 5.45
C ALA A 12 5.05 11.59 4.41
N CYS A 13 5.41 11.33 3.17
CA CYS A 13 4.74 11.93 2.04
C CYS A 13 3.87 10.86 1.36
N ALA A 14 2.59 10.86 1.70
CA ALA A 14 1.62 9.96 1.11
C ALA A 14 1.13 10.47 -0.24
N VAL A 15 1.22 9.60 -1.25
CA VAL A 15 0.61 9.81 -2.56
C VAL A 15 -0.63 8.93 -2.64
N LEU A 16 -1.81 9.53 -2.59
CA LEU A 16 -3.08 8.83 -2.64
C LEU A 16 -3.52 8.66 -4.10
N PHE A 17 -3.76 7.41 -4.49
CA PHE A 17 -4.27 7.09 -5.82
C PHE A 17 -5.80 7.01 -5.80
N SER A 18 -6.42 7.59 -6.83
CA SER A 18 -7.87 7.60 -7.01
C SER A 18 -8.37 6.23 -7.47
N GLY A 19 -9.49 5.78 -6.93
CA GLY A 19 -10.02 4.43 -7.16
C GLY A 19 -9.52 3.41 -6.16
N CYS A 20 -10.13 2.22 -6.18
CA CYS A 20 -9.73 1.07 -5.36
C CYS A 20 -10.33 -0.22 -5.96
N ASN A 21 -9.63 -1.33 -5.83
CA ASN A 21 -10.11 -2.66 -6.21
C ASN A 21 -11.06 -3.30 -5.17
N LEU A 22 -11.30 -2.62 -4.05
CA LEU A 22 -12.28 -3.00 -3.03
C LEU A 22 -13.41 -1.97 -2.90
N ARG A 23 -14.56 -2.40 -2.37
CA ARG A 23 -15.75 -1.56 -2.13
C ARG A 23 -16.13 -1.50 -0.65
N CYS A 24 -15.14 -1.23 0.21
CA CYS A 24 -15.33 -1.24 1.66
C CYS A 24 -16.37 -0.21 2.11
N LYS A 25 -17.42 -0.65 2.79
CA LYS A 25 -18.50 0.21 3.32
C LYS A 25 -18.02 1.21 4.37
N PHE A 26 -16.93 0.90 5.05
CA PHE A 26 -16.28 1.73 6.09
C PHE A 26 -15.08 2.52 5.58
N CYS A 27 -14.91 2.68 4.27
CA CYS A 27 -13.75 3.36 3.71
C CYS A 27 -13.68 4.82 4.16
N GLN A 28 -12.62 5.19 4.89
CA GLN A 28 -12.38 6.58 5.32
C GLN A 28 -12.14 7.53 4.14
N ASN A 29 -11.59 6.99 3.04
CA ASN A 29 -11.25 7.73 1.83
C ASN A 29 -12.26 7.47 0.70
N GLY A 30 -13.55 7.29 1.04
CA GLY A 30 -14.60 6.92 0.07
C GLY A 30 -14.66 7.84 -1.15
N VAL A 31 -14.53 9.14 -0.95
CA VAL A 31 -14.53 10.14 -2.03
C VAL A 31 -13.38 9.89 -3.03
N ILE A 32 -12.19 9.53 -2.54
CA ILE A 32 -11.04 9.23 -3.41
C ILE A 32 -11.19 7.84 -4.02
N SER A 33 -11.51 6.83 -3.20
CA SER A 33 -11.44 5.42 -3.59
C SER A 33 -12.66 4.91 -4.37
N GLN A 34 -13.85 5.48 -4.15
CA GLN A 34 -15.10 5.01 -4.73
C GLN A 34 -15.73 6.02 -5.70
N GLU A 35 -15.63 7.31 -5.42
CA GLU A 35 -16.18 8.36 -6.28
C GLU A 35 -15.17 8.86 -7.31
N GLY A 36 -13.91 8.41 -7.21
CA GLY A 36 -12.88 8.69 -8.19
C GLY A 36 -12.33 10.12 -8.13
N TYR A 37 -12.47 10.79 -6.97
CA TYR A 37 -11.88 12.12 -6.80
C TYR A 37 -10.36 12.07 -6.94
N GLY A 38 -9.82 12.90 -7.85
CA GLY A 38 -8.39 13.00 -8.08
C GLY A 38 -8.07 13.85 -9.31
N LYS A 39 -6.79 14.10 -9.52
CA LYS A 39 -6.29 14.83 -10.69
C LYS A 39 -5.55 13.87 -11.61
N PRO A 40 -5.93 13.74 -12.89
CA PRO A 40 -5.17 12.93 -13.83
C PRO A 40 -3.76 13.50 -14.02
N ILE A 41 -2.76 12.62 -13.93
CA ILE A 41 -1.36 12.95 -14.18
C ILE A 41 -0.70 11.87 -15.02
N THR A 42 0.41 12.19 -15.67
CA THR A 42 1.21 11.23 -16.40
C THR A 42 2.21 10.53 -15.46
N PRO A 43 2.76 9.35 -15.82
CA PRO A 43 3.84 8.72 -15.07
C PRO A 43 5.05 9.63 -14.88
N ARG A 44 5.39 10.44 -15.89
CA ARG A 44 6.44 11.45 -15.77
C ARG A 44 6.14 12.45 -14.65
N ARG A 45 4.91 12.97 -14.58
CA ARG A 45 4.53 13.92 -13.50
C ARG A 45 4.52 13.23 -12.14
N LEU A 46 4.13 11.96 -12.08
CA LEU A 46 4.20 11.17 -10.86
C LEU A 46 5.64 11.04 -10.37
N ARG A 47 6.59 10.79 -11.27
CA ARG A 47 8.02 10.77 -10.96
C ARG A 47 8.51 12.11 -10.42
N GLU A 48 8.17 13.21 -11.07
CA GLU A 48 8.51 14.57 -10.60
C GLU A 48 7.98 14.82 -9.18
N ILE A 49 6.76 14.33 -8.86
CA ILE A 49 6.21 14.41 -7.50
C ILE A 49 7.06 13.60 -6.51
N PHE A 50 7.50 12.40 -6.88
CA PHE A 50 8.37 11.61 -5.99
C PHE A 50 9.70 12.32 -5.72
N GLU A 51 10.30 12.93 -6.75
CA GLU A 51 11.53 13.72 -6.63
C GLU A 51 11.31 14.94 -5.72
N GLU A 52 10.25 15.72 -5.93
CA GLU A 52 9.87 16.85 -5.09
C GLU A 52 9.68 16.45 -3.61
N LEU A 53 9.03 15.31 -3.34
CA LEU A 53 8.82 14.82 -1.99
C LEU A 53 10.13 14.42 -1.31
N VAL A 54 11.02 13.77 -2.03
CA VAL A 54 12.36 13.41 -1.53
C VAL A 54 13.18 14.66 -1.23
N GLU A 55 13.16 15.66 -2.12
CA GLU A 55 13.85 16.94 -1.92
C GLU A 55 13.32 17.71 -0.70
N GLN A 56 12.03 17.60 -0.41
CA GLN A 56 11.41 18.16 0.79
C GLN A 56 11.74 17.38 2.08
N GLY A 57 12.51 16.30 1.97
CA GLY A 57 12.97 15.53 3.10
C GLY A 57 12.03 14.43 3.57
N ALA A 58 11.16 13.92 2.68
CA ALA A 58 10.31 12.76 2.97
C ALA A 58 11.12 11.60 3.55
N ALA A 59 10.60 10.97 4.60
CA ALA A 59 11.22 9.79 5.20
C ALA A 59 10.98 8.51 4.37
N CYS A 60 9.88 8.48 3.60
CA CYS A 60 9.53 7.42 2.66
C CYS A 60 8.59 7.96 1.57
N LEU A 61 8.43 7.25 0.47
CA LEU A 61 7.37 7.44 -0.51
C LEU A 61 6.24 6.47 -0.18
N ASP A 62 5.18 6.93 0.48
CA ASP A 62 4.02 6.10 0.84
C ASP A 62 2.97 6.15 -0.28
N LEU A 63 2.89 5.08 -1.06
CA LEU A 63 1.97 4.93 -2.18
C LEU A 63 0.67 4.29 -1.68
N VAL A 64 -0.38 5.10 -1.49
CA VAL A 64 -1.64 4.65 -0.90
C VAL A 64 -2.62 4.20 -1.98
N THR A 65 -2.99 2.93 -1.94
CA THR A 65 -3.92 2.27 -2.89
C THR A 65 -3.45 2.34 -4.35
N PRO A 66 -2.18 2.00 -4.65
CA PRO A 66 -1.60 2.14 -5.99
C PRO A 66 -1.91 0.97 -6.93
N THR A 67 -2.52 -0.11 -6.46
CA THR A 67 -2.69 -1.43 -7.10
C THR A 67 -3.10 -1.36 -8.57
N HIS A 68 -4.14 -0.59 -8.87
CA HIS A 68 -4.71 -0.47 -10.22
C HIS A 68 -3.94 0.48 -11.13
N PHE A 69 -2.89 1.14 -10.61
CA PHE A 69 -1.95 1.97 -11.36
C PHE A 69 -0.52 1.39 -11.39
N THR A 70 -0.37 0.09 -11.16
CA THR A 70 0.95 -0.57 -11.07
C THR A 70 1.87 -0.24 -12.23
N ASP A 71 1.37 -0.23 -13.48
CA ASP A 71 2.19 0.10 -14.66
C ASP A 71 2.72 1.53 -14.61
N ALA A 72 1.86 2.48 -14.33
CA ALA A 72 2.26 3.88 -14.22
C ALA A 72 3.21 4.14 -13.05
N VAL A 73 3.03 3.44 -11.94
CA VAL A 73 3.92 3.52 -10.78
C VAL A 73 5.29 2.93 -11.10
N LEU A 74 5.35 1.77 -11.75
CA LEU A 74 6.62 1.17 -12.15
C LEU A 74 7.38 2.05 -13.14
N GLU A 75 6.68 2.66 -14.11
CA GLU A 75 7.27 3.63 -15.03
C GLU A 75 7.80 4.86 -14.28
N ALA A 76 7.05 5.40 -13.33
CA ALA A 76 7.46 6.56 -12.53
C ALA A 76 8.65 6.25 -11.60
N LEU A 77 8.68 5.06 -10.99
CA LEU A 77 9.79 4.64 -10.12
C LEU A 77 11.08 4.44 -10.91
N GLY A 78 10.99 4.02 -12.17
CA GLY A 78 12.17 3.71 -12.99
C GLY A 78 12.91 2.46 -12.46
N GLU A 79 14.16 2.28 -12.87
CA GLU A 79 15.00 1.13 -12.48
C GLU A 79 15.95 1.45 -11.33
N GLU A 80 16.16 2.69 -11.05
CA GLU A 80 17.05 3.19 -10.00
C GLU A 80 16.46 2.98 -8.61
N ARG A 81 17.36 2.88 -7.64
CA ARG A 81 16.98 2.83 -6.24
C ARG A 81 16.75 4.24 -5.70
N TRP A 82 15.59 4.48 -5.13
CA TRP A 82 15.26 5.73 -4.45
C TRP A 82 16.05 5.88 -3.14
N PRO A 83 16.41 7.11 -2.73
CA PRO A 83 17.18 7.36 -1.50
C PRO A 83 16.38 7.10 -0.23
N VAL A 84 15.08 6.95 -0.34
CA VAL A 84 14.13 6.63 0.74
C VAL A 84 13.36 5.36 0.41
N PRO A 85 12.85 4.62 1.40
CA PRO A 85 12.01 3.45 1.13
C PRO A 85 10.76 3.81 0.33
N VAL A 86 10.43 3.01 -0.66
CA VAL A 86 9.13 3.00 -1.33
C VAL A 86 8.22 2.06 -0.55
N VAL A 87 7.08 2.57 -0.12
CA VAL A 87 6.06 1.85 0.66
C VAL A 87 4.85 1.57 -0.24
N TRP A 88 4.47 0.31 -0.36
CA TRP A 88 3.25 -0.12 -1.03
C TRP A 88 2.13 -0.31 -0.01
N ASN A 89 1.32 0.73 0.16
CA ASN A 89 0.24 0.78 1.14
C ASN A 89 -1.09 0.39 0.47
N CYS A 90 -1.54 -0.82 0.72
CA CYS A 90 -2.64 -1.41 -0.04
C CYS A 90 -3.68 -2.10 0.84
N GLY A 91 -4.84 -2.39 0.25
CA GLY A 91 -5.92 -3.11 0.91
C GLY A 91 -5.65 -4.60 1.14
N GLY A 92 -4.49 -5.13 0.76
CA GLY A 92 -4.14 -6.54 0.85
C GLY A 92 -4.73 -7.41 -0.26
N TYR A 93 -5.65 -6.89 -1.06
CA TYR A 93 -6.29 -7.61 -2.17
C TYR A 93 -5.48 -7.46 -3.46
N GLU A 94 -4.31 -8.14 -3.47
CA GLU A 94 -3.30 -8.03 -4.52
C GLU A 94 -3.10 -9.36 -5.25
N SER A 95 -2.91 -9.33 -6.56
CA SER A 95 -2.47 -10.54 -7.27
C SER A 95 -0.98 -10.79 -7.04
N VAL A 96 -0.61 -12.05 -6.86
CA VAL A 96 0.80 -12.46 -6.74
C VAL A 96 1.62 -12.07 -7.98
N GLU A 97 1.00 -12.10 -9.16
CA GLU A 97 1.65 -11.70 -10.41
C GLU A 97 2.00 -10.21 -10.41
N THR A 98 1.07 -9.35 -9.97
CA THR A 98 1.33 -7.92 -9.83
C THR A 98 2.46 -7.67 -8.83
N LEU A 99 2.43 -8.34 -7.67
CA LEU A 99 3.47 -8.20 -6.66
C LEU A 99 4.85 -8.61 -7.17
N LYS A 100 4.96 -9.68 -7.94
CA LYS A 100 6.23 -10.10 -8.54
C LYS A 100 6.86 -9.03 -9.43
N ARG A 101 6.05 -8.20 -10.08
CA ARG A 101 6.53 -7.08 -10.90
C ARG A 101 7.11 -5.92 -10.05
N LEU A 102 6.73 -5.84 -8.79
CA LEU A 102 7.21 -4.84 -7.83
C LEU A 102 8.50 -5.25 -7.14
N GLU A 103 8.97 -6.50 -7.33
CA GLU A 103 10.17 -7.02 -6.68
C GLU A 103 11.40 -6.13 -6.97
N GLY A 104 12.10 -5.76 -5.90
CA GLY A 104 13.26 -4.86 -5.98
C GLY A 104 12.91 -3.36 -6.04
N ARG A 105 11.66 -2.99 -6.38
CA ARG A 105 11.20 -1.59 -6.47
C ARG A 105 10.58 -1.10 -5.17
N VAL A 106 9.90 -1.99 -4.44
CA VAL A 106 9.24 -1.73 -3.16
C VAL A 106 10.07 -2.33 -2.03
N GLN A 107 10.35 -1.54 -1.00
CA GLN A 107 11.11 -1.98 0.16
C GLN A 107 10.20 -2.33 1.34
N VAL A 108 9.06 -1.67 1.46
CA VAL A 108 8.11 -1.89 2.56
C VAL A 108 6.73 -2.15 1.98
N TYR A 109 6.13 -3.25 2.38
CA TYR A 109 4.73 -3.52 2.12
C TYR A 109 3.89 -3.23 3.37
N LEU A 110 2.82 -2.48 3.19
CA LEU A 110 1.86 -2.10 4.23
C LEU A 110 0.45 -2.58 3.83
N PRO A 111 0.23 -3.91 3.82
CA PRO A 111 -1.09 -4.46 3.50
C PRO A 111 -2.03 -4.38 4.68
N ASP A 112 -3.32 -4.18 4.39
CA ASP A 112 -4.36 -4.52 5.34
C ASP A 112 -4.65 -6.03 5.28
N LEU A 113 -4.86 -6.65 6.43
CA LEU A 113 -5.53 -7.94 6.56
C LEU A 113 -6.89 -7.70 7.20
N LYS A 114 -7.88 -7.40 6.36
CA LYS A 114 -9.20 -6.91 6.81
C LYS A 114 -10.10 -8.02 7.34
N TYR A 115 -10.01 -9.21 6.72
CA TYR A 115 -10.90 -10.32 7.00
C TYR A 115 -10.16 -11.66 6.98
N ALA A 116 -10.48 -12.52 7.93
CA ALA A 116 -10.11 -13.93 7.92
C ALA A 116 -11.22 -14.82 7.35
N LEU A 117 -12.48 -14.33 7.35
CA LEU A 117 -13.66 -15.05 6.91
C LEU A 117 -14.24 -14.46 5.61
N ARG A 118 -14.87 -15.33 4.80
CA ARG A 118 -15.45 -14.96 3.49
C ARG A 118 -16.71 -14.11 3.60
N GLU A 119 -17.54 -14.36 4.62
CA GLU A 119 -18.82 -13.66 4.78
C GLU A 119 -18.61 -12.17 5.07
N PRO A 120 -17.85 -11.75 6.10
CA PRO A 120 -17.55 -10.34 6.31
C PRO A 120 -16.84 -9.70 5.09
N ALA A 121 -15.95 -10.41 4.44
CA ALA A 121 -15.26 -9.91 3.24
C ALA A 121 -16.22 -9.58 2.10
N ARG A 122 -17.19 -10.48 1.85
CA ARG A 122 -18.27 -10.26 0.88
C ARG A 122 -19.16 -9.09 1.29
N ASP A 123 -19.61 -9.09 2.55
CA ASP A 123 -20.65 -8.19 3.02
C ASP A 123 -20.16 -6.75 3.21
N TYR A 124 -18.91 -6.57 3.62
CA TYR A 124 -18.34 -5.25 3.88
C TYR A 124 -17.47 -4.70 2.75
N SER A 125 -16.87 -5.55 1.92
CA SER A 125 -15.97 -5.08 0.85
C SER A 125 -16.28 -5.63 -0.54
N GLY A 126 -17.30 -6.49 -0.68
CA GLY A 126 -17.70 -7.06 -1.95
C GLY A 126 -16.75 -8.12 -2.53
N ALA A 127 -15.85 -8.68 -1.71
CA ALA A 127 -14.78 -9.59 -2.14
C ALA A 127 -14.75 -10.85 -1.27
N ALA A 128 -15.59 -11.84 -1.59
CA ALA A 128 -15.71 -13.07 -0.78
C ALA A 128 -14.43 -13.92 -0.75
N ASP A 129 -13.55 -13.78 -1.73
CA ASP A 129 -12.26 -14.47 -1.87
C ASP A 129 -11.08 -13.70 -1.26
N TYR A 130 -11.38 -12.56 -0.61
CA TYR A 130 -10.36 -11.71 0.02
C TYR A 130 -9.41 -12.48 0.95
N PRO A 131 -9.88 -13.37 1.87
CA PRO A 131 -8.98 -14.01 2.83
C PRO A 131 -7.89 -14.85 2.17
N GLU A 132 -8.21 -15.54 1.10
CA GLU A 132 -7.26 -16.37 0.37
C GLU A 132 -6.27 -15.53 -0.42
N ILE A 133 -6.79 -14.52 -1.13
CA ILE A 133 -5.98 -13.61 -1.94
C ILE A 133 -5.03 -12.81 -1.04
N ALA A 134 -5.53 -12.24 0.05
CA ALA A 134 -4.72 -11.44 0.96
C ALA A 134 -3.60 -12.27 1.61
N ARG A 135 -3.88 -13.51 2.01
CA ARG A 135 -2.84 -14.41 2.55
C ARG A 135 -1.75 -14.71 1.53
N ALA A 136 -2.14 -15.05 0.30
CA ALA A 136 -1.18 -15.31 -0.78
C ALA A 136 -0.33 -14.07 -1.09
N ALA A 137 -0.96 -12.89 -1.13
CA ALA A 137 -0.30 -11.62 -1.35
C ALA A 137 0.72 -11.30 -0.24
N ILE A 138 0.33 -11.43 1.03
CA ILE A 138 1.20 -11.15 2.18
C ILE A 138 2.41 -12.12 2.19
N TRP A 139 2.21 -13.39 1.84
CA TRP A 139 3.31 -14.33 1.71
C TRP A 139 4.29 -13.93 0.60
N GLU A 140 3.79 -13.49 -0.55
CA GLU A 140 4.65 -13.00 -1.63
C GLU A 140 5.41 -11.73 -1.22
N MET A 141 4.75 -10.78 -0.54
CA MET A 141 5.38 -9.57 0.00
C MET A 141 6.52 -9.93 0.95
N PHE A 142 6.27 -10.88 1.86
CA PHE A 142 7.30 -11.36 2.79
C PHE A 142 8.44 -12.09 2.08
N ARG A 143 8.14 -12.90 1.04
CA ARG A 143 9.16 -13.53 0.22
C ARG A 143 10.14 -12.51 -0.40
N GLN A 144 9.61 -11.37 -0.85
CA GLN A 144 10.40 -10.32 -1.49
C GLN A 144 11.25 -9.52 -0.51
N THR A 145 10.72 -9.19 0.64
CA THR A 145 11.37 -8.27 1.59
C THR A 145 12.06 -8.96 2.76
N GLY A 146 11.68 -10.21 3.07
CA GLY A 146 12.17 -10.96 4.22
C GLY A 146 11.73 -10.36 5.55
N PRO A 147 12.43 -10.68 6.65
CA PRO A 147 12.20 -10.10 7.96
C PRO A 147 12.35 -8.57 7.94
N TYR A 148 11.55 -7.90 8.78
CA TYR A 148 11.62 -6.44 8.86
C TYR A 148 13.02 -5.95 9.32
N ARG A 149 13.43 -4.82 8.79
CA ARG A 149 14.68 -4.16 9.16
C ARG A 149 14.41 -2.71 9.56
N MET A 150 14.83 -2.37 10.76
CA MET A 150 14.73 -1.03 11.31
C MET A 150 16.09 -0.35 11.36
N GLU A 151 16.16 0.92 10.99
CA GLU A 151 17.32 1.78 11.18
C GLU A 151 16.86 3.14 11.74
N ASN A 152 17.47 3.60 12.82
CA ASN A 152 17.09 4.86 13.47
C ASN A 152 15.58 4.98 13.73
N ARG A 153 14.97 3.91 14.23
CA ARG A 153 13.53 3.80 14.51
C ARG A 153 12.61 3.90 13.27
N GLN A 154 13.18 3.83 12.07
CA GLN A 154 12.45 3.84 10.81
C GLN A 154 12.52 2.46 10.14
N LEU A 155 11.38 1.98 9.64
CA LEU A 155 11.28 0.75 8.87
C LEU A 155 11.92 0.95 7.48
N LYS A 156 12.96 0.18 7.20
CA LYS A 156 13.70 0.26 5.93
C LYS A 156 13.32 -0.81 4.94
N SER A 157 12.89 -1.98 5.43
CA SER A 157 12.34 -3.06 4.61
C SER A 157 11.47 -4.00 5.45
N GLY A 158 10.55 -4.70 4.81
CA GLY A 158 9.71 -5.70 5.45
C GLY A 158 8.22 -5.52 5.16
N VAL A 159 7.41 -6.29 5.89
CA VAL A 159 5.95 -6.24 5.81
C VAL A 159 5.39 -5.78 7.15
N LEU A 160 4.56 -4.74 7.13
CA LEU A 160 3.80 -4.26 8.28
C LEU A 160 2.31 -4.48 8.01
N ILE A 161 1.73 -5.51 8.62
CA ILE A 161 0.32 -5.86 8.42
C ILE A 161 -0.55 -5.02 9.35
N ARG A 162 -1.57 -4.35 8.79
CA ARG A 162 -2.62 -3.71 9.57
C ARG A 162 -3.85 -4.61 9.62
N HIS A 163 -4.40 -4.78 10.80
CA HIS A 163 -5.65 -5.51 10.98
C HIS A 163 -6.74 -4.61 11.53
N LEU A 164 -7.89 -4.63 10.89
CA LEU A 164 -9.06 -3.86 11.32
C LEU A 164 -10.01 -4.77 12.10
N VAL A 165 -10.24 -4.45 13.36
CA VAL A 165 -11.23 -5.13 14.18
C VAL A 165 -12.56 -4.41 14.03
N LEU A 166 -13.56 -5.09 13.46
CA LEU A 166 -14.90 -4.55 13.26
C LEU A 166 -15.80 -4.90 14.46
N PRO A 167 -16.69 -3.99 14.88
CA PRO A 167 -17.65 -4.28 15.93
C PRO A 167 -18.56 -5.47 15.55
N GLY A 168 -18.65 -6.44 16.43
CA GLY A 168 -19.44 -7.66 16.20
C GLY A 168 -18.73 -8.76 15.39
N GLU A 169 -17.52 -8.52 14.89
CA GLU A 169 -16.77 -9.43 14.04
C GLU A 169 -15.45 -9.88 14.71
N LEU A 170 -15.50 -10.21 16.00
CA LEU A 170 -14.28 -10.56 16.77
C LEU A 170 -13.65 -11.90 16.36
N GLU A 171 -14.38 -12.74 15.65
CA GLU A 171 -13.87 -14.03 15.12
C GLU A 171 -13.32 -13.94 13.71
N ASN A 172 -13.38 -12.75 13.12
CA ASN A 172 -12.94 -12.47 11.76
C ASN A 172 -11.44 -12.17 11.67
#